data_b8ecfa51bfca341a4162d0015840628a
#
_entry.id   b8ecfa51bfca341a4162d0015840628a
#
_cell.length_a   1.000
_cell.length_b   1.000
_cell.length_c   1.000
_cell.angle_alpha   90.00
_cell.angle_beta   90.00
_cell.angle_gamma   90.00
#
_symmetry.space_group_name_H-M   'P 1'
#
loop_
_entity.id
_entity.type
_entity.pdbx_description
1 polymer ?
#
loop_
_entity_poly.entity_id
_entity_poly.type
_entity_poly.pdbx_seq_one_letter_code
_entity_poly.pdbx_strand_id
1 'polypeptide(L)'
;MEDTSKKIIPLQIAILPLIFLVTLLSFNLYANVFIYDADPLAGSSQFILILSGAFAAMIGNLYNVSYKDVVNSISNSIKSVTPALIILLWVGALAGTWMISGIIPSMVYYGLKILDPNIFLPACIVICSIISVATGSSWTTSATVGIALVGIGKALGIPAGMVGGAVIAGAYFGDKLSPLSDTTNPVSYTHLTLPTIREV
;
A
#
# COMPACT_ATOMS: atom_id res chain seq x y z
N MET A 1 -3.27 38.14 -24.25
CA MET A 1 -3.95 37.89 -22.96
C MET A 1 -5.13 36.99 -23.30
N GLU A 2 -4.91 35.67 -23.27
CA GLU A 2 -5.96 34.70 -23.57
C GLU A 2 -6.53 34.28 -22.22
N ASP A 3 -7.69 34.79 -21.92
CA ASP A 3 -8.50 34.46 -20.73
C ASP A 3 -9.04 33.04 -20.94
N THR A 4 -8.21 32.04 -20.68
CA THR A 4 -8.64 30.65 -20.61
C THR A 4 -9.40 30.45 -19.30
N SER A 5 -10.67 30.90 -19.28
CA SER A 5 -11.56 30.54 -18.20
C SER A 5 -11.63 29.00 -18.15
N LYS A 6 -11.00 28.41 -17.14
CA LYS A 6 -11.06 26.98 -16.86
C LYS A 6 -12.52 26.62 -16.71
N LYS A 7 -13.10 25.95 -17.69
CA LYS A 7 -14.48 25.45 -17.60
C LYS A 7 -14.54 24.51 -16.40
N ILE A 8 -15.42 24.81 -15.45
CA ILE A 8 -15.67 23.94 -14.30
C ILE A 8 -16.23 22.63 -14.84
N ILE A 9 -15.54 21.53 -14.62
CA ILE A 9 -15.99 20.19 -15.04
C ILE A 9 -17.18 19.81 -14.15
N PRO A 10 -18.36 19.52 -14.70
CA PRO A 10 -19.51 19.04 -13.93
C PRO A 10 -19.14 17.73 -13.20
N LEU A 11 -19.58 17.59 -11.95
CA LEU A 11 -19.29 16.42 -11.12
C LEU A 11 -19.61 15.09 -11.82
N GLN A 12 -20.72 15.06 -12.57
CA GLN A 12 -21.14 13.88 -13.33
C GLN A 12 -20.10 13.41 -14.35
N ILE A 13 -19.40 14.35 -14.99
CA ILE A 13 -18.36 14.05 -15.97
C ILE A 13 -17.03 13.73 -15.28
N ALA A 14 -16.73 14.39 -14.17
CA ALA A 14 -15.54 14.13 -13.38
C ALA A 14 -15.54 12.71 -12.77
N ILE A 15 -16.69 12.11 -12.52
CA ILE A 15 -16.84 10.75 -12.00
C ILE A 15 -16.67 9.68 -13.08
N LEU A 16 -16.87 10.00 -14.37
CA LEU A 16 -16.80 9.01 -15.47
C LEU A 16 -15.50 8.20 -15.51
N PRO A 17 -14.30 8.81 -15.40
CA PRO A 17 -13.06 8.04 -15.37
C PRO A 17 -12.97 7.06 -14.19
N LEU A 18 -13.54 7.43 -13.04
CA LEU A 18 -13.57 6.57 -11.87
C LEU A 18 -14.52 5.38 -12.09
N ILE A 19 -15.70 5.62 -12.63
CA ILE A 19 -16.65 4.54 -12.99
C ILE A 19 -16.02 3.60 -14.02
N PHE A 20 -15.37 4.16 -15.04
CA PHE A 20 -14.69 3.38 -16.06
C PHE A 20 -13.58 2.49 -15.47
N LEU A 21 -12.75 3.05 -14.59
CA LEU A 21 -11.70 2.31 -13.87
C LEU A 21 -12.29 1.15 -13.04
N VAL A 22 -13.29 1.45 -12.21
CA VAL A 22 -13.92 0.45 -11.33
C VAL A 22 -14.58 -0.66 -12.15
N THR A 23 -15.26 -0.31 -13.24
CA THR A 23 -15.90 -1.29 -14.12
C THR A 23 -14.88 -2.22 -14.77
N LEU A 24 -13.77 -1.68 -15.30
CA LEU A 24 -12.72 -2.48 -15.93
C LEU A 24 -12.00 -3.37 -14.93
N LEU A 25 -11.69 -2.85 -13.71
CA LEU A 25 -11.06 -3.66 -12.67
C LEU A 25 -11.99 -4.78 -12.19
N SER A 26 -13.27 -4.50 -12.01
CA SER A 26 -14.27 -5.51 -11.61
C SER A 26 -14.42 -6.59 -12.69
N PHE A 27 -14.43 -6.19 -13.95
CA PHE A 27 -14.48 -7.13 -15.08
C PHE A 27 -13.21 -7.99 -15.15
N ASN A 28 -12.02 -7.39 -14.96
CA ASN A 28 -10.75 -8.12 -14.94
C ASN A 28 -10.70 -9.14 -13.79
N LEU A 29 -11.14 -8.73 -12.59
CA LEU A 29 -11.22 -9.61 -11.44
C LEU A 29 -12.16 -10.79 -11.71
N TYR A 30 -13.35 -10.51 -12.24
CA TYR A 30 -14.32 -11.52 -12.60
C TYR A 30 -13.76 -12.52 -13.64
N ALA A 31 -13.14 -11.99 -14.70
CA ALA A 31 -12.56 -12.81 -15.76
C ALA A 31 -11.43 -13.70 -15.24
N ASN A 32 -10.53 -13.17 -14.43
CA ASN A 32 -9.42 -13.94 -13.87
C ASN A 32 -9.91 -15.07 -12.95
N VAL A 33 -10.88 -14.77 -12.07
CA VAL A 33 -11.37 -15.77 -11.10
C VAL A 33 -12.27 -16.82 -11.75
N PHE A 34 -13.22 -16.40 -12.61
CA PHE A 34 -14.28 -17.29 -13.07
C PHE A 34 -14.07 -17.86 -14.49
N ILE A 35 -13.23 -17.22 -15.32
CA ILE A 35 -13.00 -17.65 -16.70
C ILE A 35 -11.63 -18.31 -16.84
N TYR A 36 -10.59 -17.74 -16.23
CA TYR A 36 -9.21 -18.19 -16.42
C TYR A 36 -8.66 -19.01 -15.25
N ASP A 37 -9.41 -19.14 -14.14
CA ASP A 37 -8.96 -19.81 -12.91
C ASP A 37 -7.54 -19.36 -12.48
N ALA A 38 -7.28 -18.07 -12.64
CA ALA A 38 -6.00 -17.43 -12.43
C ALA A 38 -6.01 -16.55 -11.17
N ASP A 39 -4.82 -16.06 -10.77
CA ASP A 39 -4.72 -15.11 -9.67
C ASP A 39 -5.58 -13.85 -9.97
N PRO A 40 -6.47 -13.45 -9.04
CA PRO A 40 -7.32 -12.26 -9.19
C PRO A 40 -6.58 -11.00 -9.60
N LEU A 41 -5.32 -10.87 -9.22
CA LEU A 41 -4.47 -9.71 -9.48
C LEU A 41 -3.51 -9.91 -10.66
N ALA A 42 -3.66 -11.01 -11.42
CA ALA A 42 -2.77 -11.29 -12.54
C ALA A 42 -2.80 -10.19 -13.62
N GLY A 43 -1.64 -9.71 -13.94
CA GLY A 43 -1.17 -9.02 -15.16
C GLY A 43 -1.90 -7.81 -15.74
N SER A 44 -3.22 -7.83 -15.84
CA SER A 44 -3.96 -6.81 -16.61
C SER A 44 -4.26 -5.51 -15.84
N SER A 45 -4.08 -5.50 -14.51
CA SER A 45 -4.44 -4.36 -13.65
C SER A 45 -3.68 -3.09 -14.00
N GLN A 46 -2.39 -3.21 -14.30
CA GLN A 46 -1.54 -2.06 -14.68
C GLN A 46 -1.99 -1.46 -16.01
N PHE A 47 -2.38 -2.31 -16.96
CA PHE A 47 -2.88 -1.88 -18.26
C PHE A 47 -4.19 -1.11 -18.12
N ILE A 48 -5.09 -1.59 -17.26
CA ILE A 48 -6.37 -0.94 -16.96
C ILE A 48 -6.14 0.44 -16.30
N LEU A 49 -5.18 0.56 -15.40
CA LEU A 49 -4.82 1.85 -14.79
C LEU A 49 -4.32 2.85 -15.83
N ILE A 50 -3.44 2.43 -16.75
CA ILE A 50 -2.94 3.28 -17.83
C ILE A 50 -4.08 3.70 -18.77
N LEU A 51 -4.93 2.77 -19.16
CA LEU A 51 -6.08 3.03 -20.03
C LEU A 51 -7.06 4.01 -19.39
N SER A 52 -7.34 3.83 -18.11
CA SER A 52 -8.24 4.73 -17.36
C SER A 52 -7.63 6.12 -17.18
N GLY A 53 -6.31 6.20 -16.99
CA GLY A 53 -5.58 7.48 -16.97
C GLY A 53 -5.63 8.19 -18.33
N ALA A 54 -5.46 7.46 -19.43
CA ALA A 54 -5.60 8.01 -20.77
C ALA A 54 -7.04 8.49 -21.04
N PHE A 55 -8.04 7.74 -20.59
CA PHE A 55 -9.46 8.13 -20.69
C PHE A 55 -9.75 9.41 -19.89
N ALA A 56 -9.21 9.53 -18.68
CA ALA A 56 -9.31 10.74 -17.86
C ALA A 56 -8.67 11.95 -18.56
N ALA A 57 -7.49 11.79 -19.15
CA ALA A 57 -6.80 12.84 -19.91
C ALA A 57 -7.60 13.26 -21.14
N MET A 58 -8.23 12.33 -21.84
CA MET A 58 -9.08 12.60 -22.99
C MET A 58 -10.32 13.43 -22.59
N ILE A 59 -10.99 13.09 -21.49
CA ILE A 59 -12.10 13.89 -20.95
C ILE A 59 -11.60 15.28 -20.55
N GLY A 60 -10.46 15.36 -19.85
CA GLY A 60 -9.85 16.65 -19.47
C GLY A 60 -9.61 17.57 -20.69
N ASN A 61 -9.13 17.02 -21.79
CA ASN A 61 -8.89 17.77 -23.02
C ASN A 61 -10.18 18.37 -23.60
N LEU A 62 -11.33 17.69 -23.47
CA LEU A 62 -12.63 18.24 -23.89
C LEU A 62 -13.06 19.46 -23.05
N TYR A 63 -12.47 19.64 -21.87
CA TYR A 63 -12.72 20.75 -20.94
C TYR A 63 -11.57 21.76 -20.88
N ASN A 64 -10.76 21.84 -21.95
CA ASN A 64 -9.61 22.75 -22.05
C ASN A 64 -8.48 22.53 -21.03
N VAL A 65 -8.36 21.31 -20.49
CA VAL A 65 -7.18 20.92 -19.73
C VAL A 65 -6.05 20.64 -20.72
N SER A 66 -4.98 21.45 -20.68
CA SER A 66 -3.89 21.30 -21.64
C SER A 66 -3.07 20.02 -21.37
N TYR A 67 -2.45 19.47 -22.41
CA TYR A 67 -1.50 18.36 -22.27
C TYR A 67 -0.39 18.68 -21.26
N LYS A 68 0.06 19.93 -21.22
CA LYS A 68 1.08 20.39 -20.28
C LYS A 68 0.60 20.31 -18.81
N ASP A 69 -0.67 20.61 -18.55
CA ASP A 69 -1.25 20.50 -17.22
C ASP A 69 -1.36 19.03 -16.78
N VAL A 70 -1.72 18.14 -17.70
CA VAL A 70 -1.77 16.69 -17.45
C VAL A 70 -0.37 16.16 -17.10
N VAL A 71 0.65 16.48 -17.90
CA VAL A 71 2.03 16.07 -17.67
C VAL A 71 2.57 16.62 -16.34
N ASN A 72 2.29 17.88 -16.02
CA ASN A 72 2.69 18.48 -14.76
C ASN A 72 2.03 17.78 -13.57
N SER A 73 0.75 17.45 -13.67
CA SER A 73 0.02 16.73 -12.63
C SER A 73 0.59 15.32 -12.40
N ILE A 74 0.91 14.60 -13.48
CA ILE A 74 1.58 13.29 -13.41
C ILE A 74 2.96 13.44 -12.73
N SER A 75 3.75 14.41 -13.16
CA SER A 75 5.08 14.67 -12.59
C SER A 75 5.01 14.97 -11.09
N ASN A 76 4.05 15.80 -10.66
CA ASN A 76 3.85 16.12 -9.25
C ASN A 76 3.39 14.90 -8.46
N SER A 77 2.51 14.07 -9.01
CA SER A 77 2.09 12.81 -8.38
C SER A 77 3.27 11.84 -8.21
N ILE A 78 4.11 11.69 -9.23
CA ILE A 78 5.32 10.86 -9.14
C ILE A 78 6.26 11.39 -8.06
N LYS A 79 6.51 12.72 -8.03
CA LYS A 79 7.35 13.32 -6.98
C LYS A 79 6.83 13.03 -5.57
N SER A 80 5.51 13.07 -5.37
CA SER A 80 4.92 12.84 -4.04
C SER A 80 5.04 11.38 -3.58
N VAL A 81 5.01 10.41 -4.50
CA VAL A 81 5.12 8.98 -4.17
C VAL A 81 6.56 8.44 -4.22
N THR A 82 7.50 9.19 -4.80
CA THR A 82 8.90 8.78 -4.94
C THR A 82 9.54 8.35 -3.61
N PRO A 83 9.37 9.07 -2.48
CA PRO A 83 9.94 8.63 -1.20
C PRO A 83 9.44 7.23 -0.79
N ALA A 84 8.14 6.97 -0.96
CA ALA A 84 7.56 5.65 -0.65
C ALA A 84 8.13 4.54 -1.55
N LEU A 85 8.32 4.81 -2.84
CA LEU A 85 8.93 3.86 -3.78
C LEU A 85 10.39 3.55 -3.41
N ILE A 86 11.17 4.55 -3.01
CA ILE A 86 12.56 4.36 -2.55
C ILE A 86 12.58 3.49 -1.30
N ILE A 87 11.70 3.74 -0.32
CA ILE A 87 11.60 2.91 0.88
C ILE A 87 11.28 1.46 0.50
N LEU A 88 10.31 1.23 -0.38
CA LEU A 88 9.97 -0.13 -0.85
C LEU A 88 11.15 -0.84 -1.51
N LEU A 89 11.95 -0.14 -2.32
CA LEU A 89 13.16 -0.69 -2.93
C LEU A 89 14.19 -1.09 -1.88
N TRP A 90 14.45 -0.24 -0.90
CA TRP A 90 15.39 -0.53 0.18
C TRP A 90 14.93 -1.69 1.07
N VAL A 91 13.63 -1.74 1.39
CA VAL A 91 13.03 -2.85 2.15
C VAL A 91 13.14 -4.17 1.37
N GLY A 92 12.89 -4.15 0.06
CA GLY A 92 13.06 -5.31 -0.80
C GLY A 92 14.51 -5.80 -0.85
N ALA A 93 15.47 -4.88 -0.97
CA ALA A 93 16.90 -5.20 -0.93
C ALA A 93 17.30 -5.80 0.43
N LEU A 94 16.81 -5.24 1.53
CA LEU A 94 17.06 -5.74 2.88
C LEU A 94 16.51 -7.16 3.06
N ALA A 95 15.26 -7.40 2.65
CA ALA A 95 14.65 -8.73 2.71
C ALA A 95 15.43 -9.75 1.87
N GLY A 96 15.89 -9.37 0.68
CA GLY A 96 16.75 -10.20 -0.17
C GLY A 96 18.08 -10.56 0.50
N THR A 97 18.74 -9.58 1.11
CA THR A 97 20.00 -9.83 1.84
C THR A 97 19.80 -10.73 3.07
N TRP A 98 18.69 -10.58 3.78
CA TRP A 98 18.36 -11.43 4.93
C TRP A 98 18.04 -12.88 4.52
N MET A 99 17.48 -13.09 3.32
CA MET A 99 17.29 -14.43 2.75
C MET A 99 18.64 -15.10 2.48
N ILE A 100 19.52 -14.40 1.76
CA ILE A 100 20.82 -14.94 1.32
C ILE A 100 21.75 -15.16 2.52
N SER A 101 21.76 -14.25 3.50
CA SER A 101 22.60 -14.36 4.71
C SER A 101 22.16 -15.44 5.70
N GLY A 102 20.99 -16.07 5.46
CA GLY A 102 20.45 -17.09 6.37
C GLY A 102 19.74 -16.55 7.61
N ILE A 103 19.56 -15.23 7.73
CA ILE A 103 18.83 -14.62 8.86
C ILE A 103 17.38 -15.12 8.88
N ILE A 104 16.66 -15.02 7.76
CA ILE A 104 15.27 -15.50 7.68
C ILE A 104 15.17 -17.00 7.94
N PRO A 105 15.95 -17.88 7.31
CA PRO A 105 15.97 -19.30 7.64
C PRO A 105 16.25 -19.59 9.12
N SER A 106 17.18 -18.87 9.74
CA SER A 106 17.46 -19.02 11.17
C SER A 106 16.28 -18.59 12.05
N MET A 107 15.62 -17.47 11.72
CA MET A 107 14.41 -17.02 12.42
C MET A 107 13.31 -18.06 12.32
N VAL A 108 13.12 -18.65 11.14
CA VAL A 108 12.14 -19.74 10.92
C VAL A 108 12.50 -20.95 11.79
N TYR A 109 13.75 -21.40 11.78
CA TYR A 109 14.18 -22.54 12.56
C TYR A 109 13.97 -22.38 14.06
N TYR A 110 14.38 -21.25 14.62
CA TYR A 110 14.20 -20.97 16.06
C TYR A 110 12.74 -20.66 16.40
N GLY A 111 12.01 -19.98 15.51
CA GLY A 111 10.60 -19.70 15.66
C GLY A 111 9.76 -20.98 15.79
N LEU A 112 10.05 -22.01 14.99
CA LEU A 112 9.40 -23.32 15.06
C LEU A 112 9.64 -24.06 16.37
N LYS A 113 10.74 -23.74 17.10
CA LYS A 113 11.02 -24.34 18.41
C LYS A 113 10.31 -23.65 19.57
N ILE A 114 9.93 -22.40 19.39
CA ILE A 114 9.42 -21.56 20.48
C ILE A 114 7.92 -21.34 20.34
N LEU A 115 7.39 -21.26 19.13
CA LEU A 115 6.00 -20.90 18.86
C LEU A 115 5.12 -22.16 18.74
N ASP A 116 4.13 -22.26 19.62
CA ASP A 116 3.09 -23.31 19.55
C ASP A 116 2.11 -22.97 18.40
N PRO A 117 1.77 -23.95 17.54
CA PRO A 117 0.82 -23.74 16.43
C PRO A 117 -0.53 -23.17 16.86
N ASN A 118 -1.02 -23.54 18.05
CA ASN A 118 -2.34 -23.13 18.55
C ASN A 118 -2.41 -21.63 18.89
N ILE A 119 -1.29 -21.03 19.29
CA ILE A 119 -1.19 -19.61 19.66
C ILE A 119 -0.42 -18.79 18.64
N PHE A 120 -0.03 -19.40 17.52
CA PHE A 120 0.85 -18.78 16.53
C PHE A 120 0.27 -17.50 15.94
N LEU A 121 -1.01 -17.50 15.52
CA LEU A 121 -1.63 -16.30 14.92
C LEU A 121 -1.77 -15.14 15.92
N PRO A 122 -2.27 -15.33 17.15
CA PRO A 122 -2.21 -14.29 18.17
C PRO A 122 -0.79 -13.79 18.46
N ALA A 123 0.18 -14.70 18.53
CA ALA A 123 1.59 -14.33 18.74
C ALA A 123 2.12 -13.45 17.60
N CYS A 124 1.78 -13.75 16.34
CA CYS A 124 2.13 -12.91 15.20
C CYS A 124 1.59 -11.47 15.36
N ILE A 125 0.34 -11.32 15.77
CA ILE A 125 -0.27 -10.01 15.99
C ILE A 125 0.51 -9.24 17.06
N VAL A 126 0.77 -9.85 18.20
CA VAL A 126 1.46 -9.21 19.33
C VAL A 126 2.90 -8.84 18.96
N ILE A 127 3.66 -9.76 18.36
CA ILE A 127 5.03 -9.52 17.95
C ILE A 127 5.10 -8.37 16.93
N CYS A 128 4.28 -8.42 15.89
CA CYS A 128 4.25 -7.36 14.89
C CYS A 128 3.78 -6.02 15.48
N SER A 129 2.85 -6.03 16.43
CA SER A 129 2.41 -4.80 17.12
C SER A 129 3.54 -4.16 17.91
N ILE A 130 4.26 -4.93 18.71
CA ILE A 130 5.38 -4.42 19.54
C ILE A 130 6.49 -3.85 18.63
N ILE A 131 6.87 -4.58 17.58
CA ILE A 131 7.92 -4.14 16.66
C ILE A 131 7.47 -2.89 15.91
N SER A 132 6.22 -2.85 15.47
CA SER A 132 5.69 -1.71 14.73
C SER A 132 5.54 -0.46 15.61
N VAL A 133 5.18 -0.60 16.89
CA VAL A 133 5.22 0.52 17.86
C VAL A 133 6.65 1.06 17.99
N ALA A 134 7.63 0.17 18.08
CA ALA A 134 9.04 0.56 18.24
C ALA A 134 9.64 1.21 16.99
N THR A 135 9.25 0.74 15.80
CA THR A 135 9.80 1.24 14.52
C THR A 135 9.01 2.40 13.93
N GLY A 136 7.73 2.56 14.30
CA GLY A 136 6.84 3.55 13.72
C GLY A 136 6.42 3.28 12.28
N SER A 137 6.61 2.05 11.77
CA SER A 137 6.31 1.72 10.38
C SER A 137 5.72 0.34 10.21
N SER A 138 4.47 0.29 9.74
CA SER A 138 3.79 -0.96 9.39
C SER A 138 4.43 -1.66 8.18
N TRP A 139 4.94 -0.88 7.23
CA TRP A 139 5.60 -1.40 6.03
C TRP A 139 6.89 -2.14 6.38
N THR A 140 7.76 -1.51 7.19
CA THR A 140 9.03 -2.10 7.61
C THR A 140 8.79 -3.38 8.40
N THR A 141 7.84 -3.36 9.35
CA THR A 141 7.50 -4.53 10.16
C THR A 141 6.99 -5.68 9.31
N SER A 142 6.05 -5.43 8.40
CA SER A 142 5.47 -6.45 7.52
C SER A 142 6.52 -7.05 6.58
N ALA A 143 7.38 -6.22 6.01
CA ALA A 143 8.37 -6.65 5.02
C ALA A 143 9.64 -7.29 5.64
N THR A 144 9.85 -7.18 6.94
CA THR A 144 11.00 -7.79 7.63
C THR A 144 10.55 -9.00 8.46
N VAL A 145 10.06 -8.75 9.66
CA VAL A 145 9.63 -9.81 10.57
C VAL A 145 8.41 -10.57 10.02
N GLY A 146 7.52 -9.88 9.32
CA GLY A 146 6.35 -10.50 8.70
C GLY A 146 6.72 -11.60 7.72
N ILE A 147 7.74 -11.43 6.88
CA ILE A 147 8.20 -12.46 5.95
C ILE A 147 8.67 -13.72 6.71
N ALA A 148 9.42 -13.55 7.78
CA ALA A 148 9.87 -14.67 8.62
C ALA A 148 8.68 -15.40 9.26
N LEU A 149 7.70 -14.66 9.80
CA LEU A 149 6.48 -15.24 10.39
C LEU A 149 5.64 -15.99 9.35
N VAL A 150 5.52 -15.48 8.13
CA VAL A 150 4.85 -16.20 7.02
C VAL A 150 5.60 -17.50 6.71
N GLY A 151 6.93 -17.48 6.70
CA GLY A 151 7.76 -18.68 6.55
C GLY A 151 7.51 -19.71 7.65
N ILE A 152 7.45 -19.29 8.92
CA ILE A 152 7.14 -20.15 10.08
C ILE A 152 5.73 -20.73 9.94
N GLY A 153 4.73 -19.90 9.67
CA GLY A 153 3.35 -20.33 9.54
C GLY A 153 3.16 -21.36 8.41
N LYS A 154 3.83 -21.15 7.28
CA LYS A 154 3.84 -22.11 6.17
C LYS A 154 4.44 -23.46 6.60
N ALA A 155 5.52 -23.45 7.38
CA ALA A 155 6.13 -24.67 7.90
C ALA A 155 5.26 -25.38 8.95
N LEU A 156 4.40 -24.63 9.67
CA LEU A 156 3.38 -25.16 10.60
C LEU A 156 2.10 -25.63 9.86
N GLY A 157 2.02 -25.53 8.55
CA GLY A 157 0.84 -25.89 7.78
C GLY A 157 -0.32 -24.87 7.83
N ILE A 158 -0.07 -23.66 8.31
CA ILE A 158 -1.07 -22.58 8.40
C ILE A 158 -1.14 -21.85 7.05
N PRO A 159 -2.34 -21.60 6.50
CA PRO A 159 -2.49 -20.88 5.24
C PRO A 159 -1.82 -19.52 5.26
N ALA A 160 -1.01 -19.20 4.23
CA ALA A 160 -0.24 -17.94 4.17
C ALA A 160 -1.11 -16.68 4.29
N GLY A 161 -2.35 -16.73 3.77
CA GLY A 161 -3.29 -15.63 3.88
C GLY A 161 -3.70 -15.32 5.33
N MET A 162 -3.87 -16.34 6.17
CA MET A 162 -4.18 -16.15 7.60
C MET A 162 -3.00 -15.53 8.34
N VAL A 163 -1.79 -16.04 8.08
CA VAL A 163 -0.57 -15.50 8.69
C VAL A 163 -0.32 -14.07 8.21
N GLY A 164 -0.44 -13.82 6.90
CA GLY A 164 -0.32 -12.47 6.34
C GLY A 164 -1.34 -11.50 6.94
N GLY A 165 -2.59 -11.92 7.11
CA GLY A 165 -3.62 -11.13 7.78
C GLY A 165 -3.25 -10.79 9.23
N ALA A 166 -2.76 -11.76 10.02
CA ALA A 166 -2.30 -11.54 11.39
C ALA A 166 -1.10 -10.58 11.46
N VAL A 167 -0.12 -10.76 10.58
CA VAL A 167 1.07 -9.88 10.46
C VAL A 167 0.65 -8.44 10.15
N ILE A 168 -0.18 -8.26 9.12
CA ILE A 168 -0.66 -6.94 8.71
C ILE A 168 -1.47 -6.28 9.81
N ALA A 169 -2.40 -7.02 10.44
CA ALA A 169 -3.21 -6.50 11.54
C ALA A 169 -2.33 -6.00 12.69
N GLY A 170 -1.33 -6.78 13.12
CA GLY A 170 -0.40 -6.38 14.17
C GLY A 170 0.47 -5.20 13.76
N ALA A 171 1.02 -5.22 12.55
CA ALA A 171 1.87 -4.15 12.05
C ALA A 171 1.13 -2.80 11.96
N TYR A 172 -0.09 -2.79 11.43
CA TYR A 172 -0.90 -1.58 11.35
C TYR A 172 -1.37 -1.10 12.71
N PHE A 173 -1.78 -2.02 13.60
CA PHE A 173 -2.16 -1.65 14.96
C PHE A 173 -1.00 -0.97 15.69
N GLY A 174 0.21 -1.54 15.63
CA GLY A 174 1.38 -0.96 16.25
C GLY A 174 1.78 0.38 15.65
N ASP A 175 1.74 0.53 14.32
CA ASP A 175 2.02 1.79 13.62
C ASP A 175 1.09 2.91 14.09
N LYS A 176 -0.21 2.63 14.23
CA LYS A 176 -1.19 3.66 14.68
C LYS A 176 -1.02 4.08 16.13
N LEU A 177 -0.44 3.24 16.97
CA LEU A 177 -0.13 3.54 18.37
C LEU A 177 1.25 4.16 18.54
N SER A 178 2.12 4.08 17.54
CA SER A 178 3.50 4.57 17.63
C SER A 178 3.58 6.09 17.62
N PRO A 179 4.30 6.70 18.55
CA PRO A 179 4.63 8.12 18.47
C PRO A 179 5.59 8.45 17.32
N LEU A 180 6.24 7.44 16.73
CA LEU A 180 7.17 7.57 15.61
C LEU A 180 6.50 7.31 14.26
N SER A 181 5.18 7.10 14.21
CA SER A 181 4.46 6.73 12.99
C SER A 181 4.68 7.75 11.87
N ASP A 182 5.16 7.26 10.76
CA ASP A 182 5.37 8.02 9.52
C ASP A 182 4.07 8.35 8.78
N THR A 183 2.96 7.68 9.12
CA THR A 183 1.65 7.88 8.51
C THR A 183 0.72 8.75 9.36
N THR A 184 0.73 8.63 10.69
CA THR A 184 -0.17 9.37 11.58
C THR A 184 0.34 10.76 11.94
N ASN A 185 1.63 10.92 12.16
CA ASN A 185 2.22 12.21 12.53
C ASN A 185 2.00 13.31 11.48
N PRO A 186 2.27 13.11 10.17
CA PRO A 186 2.03 14.11 9.16
C PRO A 186 0.55 14.55 9.08
N VAL A 187 -0.39 13.61 9.25
CA VAL A 187 -1.83 13.91 9.24
C VAL A 187 -2.21 14.75 10.46
N SER A 188 -1.69 14.45 11.64
CA SER A 188 -1.94 15.23 12.86
C SER A 188 -1.47 16.69 12.71
N TYR A 189 -0.27 16.90 12.16
CA TYR A 189 0.27 18.26 11.95
C TYR A 189 -0.49 19.06 10.88
N THR A 190 -1.07 18.40 9.87
CA THR A 190 -1.75 19.09 8.78
C THR A 190 -3.24 19.31 9.01
N HIS A 191 -3.91 18.43 9.79
CA HIS A 191 -5.37 18.44 9.94
C HIS A 191 -5.86 18.69 11.37
N LEU A 192 -5.02 18.51 12.39
CA LEU A 192 -5.38 18.63 13.81
C LEU A 192 -4.70 19.80 14.51
N THR A 193 -4.24 20.83 13.78
CA THR A 193 -3.84 22.08 14.42
C THR A 193 -5.06 22.70 15.10
N LEU A 194 -5.13 22.51 16.40
CA LEU A 194 -6.15 23.19 17.23
C LEU A 194 -6.05 24.70 17.02
N PRO A 195 -7.18 25.43 16.94
CA PRO A 195 -7.20 26.89 16.73
C PRO A 195 -6.42 27.68 17.79
N THR A 196 -6.09 27.04 18.92
CA THR A 196 -5.40 27.63 20.07
C THR A 196 -3.91 27.91 19.89
N ILE A 197 -3.27 27.46 18.78
CA ILE A 197 -1.83 27.70 18.53
C ILE A 197 -1.61 28.92 17.60
N ARG A 198 -2.62 29.71 17.30
CA ARG A 198 -2.53 30.86 16.40
C ARG A 198 -2.31 32.19 17.10
N GLU A 199 -2.10 32.20 18.41
CA GLU A 199 -1.82 33.41 19.18
C GLU A 199 -0.60 33.18 20.08
N VAL A 200 0.59 33.25 19.50
CA VAL A 200 1.82 33.77 20.16
C VAL A 200 2.68 34.42 19.09
#